data_8b4d6e3410a04db2eeb2f7c660a01c39
#
_entry.id   8b4d6e3410a04db2eeb2f7c660a01c39
#
_cell.length_a   1.000
_cell.length_b   1.000
_cell.length_c   1.000
_cell.angle_alpha   90.00
_cell.angle_beta   90.00
_cell.angle_gamma   90.00
#
_symmetry.space_group_name_H-M   'P 1'
#
loop_
_entity.id
_entity.type
_entity.pdbx_description
1 polymer ?
#
loop_
_entity_poly.entity_id
_entity_poly.type
_entity_poly.pdbx_seq_one_letter_code
_entity_poly.pdbx_strand_id
1 'polypeptide(L)'
;MKALIAIFVHVRGQSFGLVHGEIVFSHLPRVGEKISFNQPSNQCERIPKDHPLNPLIFTVDCVTHHAGSEASLPLIDLPDIELDNVASAHQLFAHFRTGFGLHADEWENG
;
A
#
# COMPACT_ATOMS: atom_id res chain seq x y z
N MET A 1 0.33 15.85 6.85
CA MET A 1 -1.05 15.35 7.02
C MET A 1 -1.05 13.84 7.04
N LYS A 2 -1.87 13.26 7.89
CA LYS A 2 -2.02 11.81 7.96
C LYS A 2 -3.22 11.35 7.15
N ALA A 3 -3.09 10.20 6.50
CA ALA A 3 -4.20 9.54 5.82
C ALA A 3 -4.05 8.03 5.97
N LEU A 4 -5.16 7.33 5.88
CA LEU A 4 -5.17 5.87 5.80
C LEU A 4 -5.01 5.45 4.34
N ILE A 5 -4.28 4.38 4.11
CA ILE A 5 -4.23 3.77 2.77
C ILE A 5 -4.72 2.33 2.84
N ALA A 6 -5.20 1.83 1.72
CA ALA A 6 -5.63 0.45 1.57
C ALA A 6 -5.25 -0.05 0.17
N ILE A 7 -4.56 -1.19 0.12
CA ILE A 7 -4.14 -1.83 -1.13
C ILE A 7 -4.45 -3.32 -1.03
N PHE A 8 -5.34 -3.81 -1.89
CA PHE A 8 -5.62 -5.23 -1.98
C PHE A 8 -4.60 -5.90 -2.88
N VAL A 9 -4.08 -7.04 -2.44
CA VAL A 9 -3.06 -7.79 -3.18
C VAL A 9 -3.62 -9.15 -3.57
N HIS A 10 -3.48 -9.48 -4.86
CA HIS A 10 -3.91 -10.75 -5.43
C HIS A 10 -2.71 -11.50 -5.99
N VAL A 11 -2.75 -12.82 -5.91
CA VAL A 11 -1.76 -13.69 -6.53
C VAL A 11 -2.50 -14.65 -7.43
N ARG A 12 -2.18 -14.63 -8.73
CA ARG A 12 -2.82 -15.47 -9.75
C ARG A 12 -4.34 -15.38 -9.73
N GLY A 13 -4.85 -14.14 -9.61
CA GLY A 13 -6.29 -13.88 -9.61
C GLY A 13 -7.01 -14.20 -8.32
N GLN A 14 -6.31 -14.67 -7.30
CA GLN A 14 -6.89 -14.97 -5.99
C GLN A 14 -6.46 -13.94 -4.95
N SER A 15 -7.35 -13.59 -4.05
CA SER A 15 -7.05 -12.67 -2.96
C SER A 15 -5.95 -13.22 -2.07
N PHE A 16 -4.88 -12.45 -1.89
CA PHE A 16 -3.74 -12.83 -1.07
C PHE A 16 -3.74 -12.10 0.27
N GLY A 17 -4.06 -10.82 0.25
CA GLY A 17 -4.07 -10.04 1.47
C GLY A 17 -4.33 -8.56 1.25
N LEU A 18 -4.14 -7.80 2.33
CA LEU A 18 -4.42 -6.36 2.37
C LEU A 18 -3.26 -5.64 3.04
N VAL A 19 -2.77 -4.60 2.39
CA VAL A 19 -1.84 -3.63 2.99
C VAL A 19 -2.65 -2.40 3.40
N HIS A 20 -2.54 -1.99 4.67
CA HIS A 20 -3.29 -0.85 5.17
C HIS A 20 -2.57 -0.16 6.33
N GLY A 21 -2.96 1.05 6.63
CA GLY A 21 -2.43 1.79 7.76
C GLY A 21 -2.33 3.28 7.49
N GLU A 22 -1.65 3.98 8.41
CA GLU A 22 -1.46 5.41 8.35
C GLU A 22 -0.16 5.78 7.65
N ILE A 23 -0.24 6.76 6.75
CA ILE A 23 0.92 7.38 6.11
C ILE A 23 0.86 8.88 6.33
N VAL A 24 2.03 9.48 6.58
CA VAL A 24 2.17 10.94 6.68
C VAL A 24 2.56 11.49 5.31
N PHE A 25 1.81 12.47 4.85
CA PHE A 25 2.08 13.20 3.61
C PHE A 25 2.34 14.67 3.90
N SER A 26 3.10 15.35 3.06
CA SER A 26 3.26 16.80 3.15
C SER A 26 1.95 17.54 2.85
N HIS A 27 1.15 16.98 1.95
CA HIS A 27 -0.23 17.39 1.68
C HIS A 27 -1.01 16.18 1.21
N LEU A 28 -2.33 16.22 1.38
CA LEU A 28 -3.17 15.08 1.05
C LEU A 28 -3.18 14.79 -0.45
N PRO A 29 -2.81 13.58 -0.88
CA PRO A 29 -2.91 13.19 -2.29
C PRO A 29 -4.34 13.24 -2.80
N ARG A 30 -4.49 13.63 -4.06
CA ARG A 30 -5.79 13.70 -4.74
C ARG A 30 -5.91 12.58 -5.75
N VAL A 31 -7.14 12.29 -6.17
CA VAL A 31 -7.40 11.33 -7.24
C VAL A 31 -6.59 11.70 -8.48
N GLY A 32 -5.92 10.72 -9.06
CA GLY A 32 -5.06 10.90 -10.23
C GLY A 32 -3.62 11.25 -9.92
N GLU A 33 -3.33 11.68 -8.69
CA GLU A 33 -1.95 11.90 -8.27
C GLU A 33 -1.26 10.58 -7.95
N LYS A 34 0.07 10.57 -7.95
CA LYS A 34 0.86 9.37 -7.72
C LYS A 34 1.52 9.38 -6.37
N ILE A 35 1.57 8.20 -5.74
CA ILE A 35 2.27 7.98 -4.48
C ILE A 35 3.42 7.01 -4.75
N SER A 36 4.64 7.39 -4.33
CA SER A 36 5.81 6.54 -4.44
C SER A 36 6.14 5.89 -3.10
N PHE A 37 6.33 4.59 -3.10
CA PHE A 37 6.81 3.83 -1.94
C PHE A 37 8.25 3.36 -2.14
N ASN A 38 9.03 4.06 -2.96
CA ASN A 38 10.41 3.70 -3.25
C ASN A 38 11.42 4.17 -2.20
N GLN A 39 11.01 5.10 -1.33
CA GLN A 39 11.88 5.68 -0.30
C GLN A 39 11.31 5.40 1.09
N PRO A 40 11.60 4.23 1.64
CA PRO A 40 11.11 3.89 2.98
C PRO A 40 11.70 4.82 4.04
N SER A 41 10.91 5.11 5.07
CA SER A 41 11.34 5.97 6.18
C SER A 41 12.31 5.28 7.11
N ASN A 42 12.38 3.95 7.09
CA ASN A 42 13.29 3.15 7.89
C ASN A 42 14.38 2.54 7.01
N GLN A 43 15.52 2.20 7.63
CA GLN A 43 16.56 1.47 6.93
C GLN A 43 16.12 0.00 6.78
N CYS A 44 15.40 -0.26 5.72
CA CYS A 44 15.04 -1.63 5.35
C CYS A 44 15.60 -1.94 3.97
N GLU A 45 15.64 -3.21 3.64
CA GLU A 45 16.00 -3.62 2.30
C GLU A 45 14.96 -3.07 1.32
N ARG A 46 15.45 -2.45 0.26
CA ARG A 46 14.59 -2.02 -0.83
C ARG A 46 14.07 -3.22 -1.58
N ILE A 47 12.91 -3.06 -2.15
CA ILE A 47 12.36 -4.10 -3.02
C ILE A 47 13.38 -4.40 -4.14
N PRO A 48 13.59 -5.69 -4.51
CA PRO A 48 14.55 -6.03 -5.55
C PRO A 48 14.26 -5.32 -6.87
N LYS A 49 15.30 -4.99 -7.61
CA LYS A 49 15.15 -4.29 -8.90
C LYS A 49 14.36 -5.09 -9.92
N ASP A 50 14.41 -6.41 -9.83
CA ASP A 50 13.68 -7.32 -10.70
C ASP A 50 12.27 -7.65 -10.22
N HIS A 51 11.83 -7.04 -9.10
CA HIS A 51 10.47 -7.22 -8.63
C HIS A 51 9.46 -6.66 -9.66
N PRO A 52 8.35 -7.38 -9.91
CA PRO A 52 7.37 -6.96 -10.92
C PRO A 52 6.81 -5.55 -10.71
N LEU A 53 6.79 -5.07 -9.47
CA LEU A 53 6.22 -3.77 -9.13
C LEU A 53 7.26 -2.66 -8.95
N ASN A 54 8.51 -2.90 -9.29
CA ASN A 54 9.52 -1.84 -9.22
C ASN A 54 9.48 -0.99 -10.50
N PRO A 55 9.34 0.35 -10.41
CA PRO A 55 9.18 1.16 -9.20
C PRO A 55 7.79 1.07 -8.57
N LEU A 56 7.74 1.22 -7.24
CA LEU A 56 6.49 1.18 -6.47
C LEU A 56 5.80 2.56 -6.51
N ILE A 57 5.16 2.85 -7.61
CA ILE A 57 4.42 4.10 -7.81
C ILE A 57 2.98 3.75 -8.17
N PHE A 58 2.05 4.28 -7.39
CA PHE A 58 0.62 3.99 -7.56
C PHE A 58 -0.16 5.28 -7.78
N THR A 59 -1.14 5.24 -8.68
CA THR A 59 -2.05 6.34 -8.92
C THR A 59 -3.22 6.26 -7.94
N VAL A 60 -3.53 7.37 -7.28
CA VAL A 60 -4.66 7.43 -6.34
C VAL A 60 -5.97 7.23 -7.11
N ASP A 61 -6.72 6.21 -6.69
CA ASP A 61 -7.96 5.81 -7.36
C ASP A 61 -9.17 6.53 -6.75
N CYS A 62 -9.21 6.63 -5.44
CA CYS A 62 -10.32 7.25 -4.71
C CYS A 62 -9.82 7.83 -3.39
N VAL A 63 -10.41 8.94 -2.96
CA VAL A 63 -10.20 9.52 -1.64
C VAL A 63 -11.54 9.66 -0.95
N THR A 64 -11.69 9.03 0.22
CA THR A 64 -12.94 9.08 0.99
C THR A 64 -12.71 9.92 2.26
N HIS A 65 -13.50 10.97 2.40
CA HIS A 65 -13.53 11.79 3.60
C HIS A 65 -14.72 11.39 4.46
N HIS A 66 -14.48 11.26 5.77
CA HIS A 66 -15.53 10.87 6.71
C HIS A 66 -16.15 12.13 7.32
N ALA A 67 -17.39 12.40 6.99
CA ALA A 67 -18.13 13.56 7.49
C ALA A 67 -18.51 13.38 8.96
N GLY A 68 -18.47 14.47 9.71
CA GLY A 68 -18.98 14.51 11.08
C GLY A 68 -18.07 13.91 12.15
N SER A 69 -16.85 13.52 11.81
CA SER A 69 -15.90 13.00 12.79
C SER A 69 -14.55 13.69 12.66
N GLU A 70 -14.15 14.43 13.68
CA GLU A 70 -12.85 15.10 13.70
C GLU A 70 -11.68 14.14 13.87
N ALA A 71 -11.95 12.93 14.39
CA ALA A 71 -10.92 11.94 14.66
C ALA A 71 -10.66 11.01 13.47
N SER A 72 -11.51 11.03 12.45
CA SER A 72 -11.38 10.14 11.30
C SER A 72 -10.44 10.70 10.26
N LEU A 73 -9.46 9.87 9.86
CA LEU A 73 -8.55 10.21 8.78
C LEU A 73 -9.20 9.90 7.43
N PRO A 74 -8.86 10.67 6.38
CA PRO A 74 -9.31 10.31 5.03
C PRO A 74 -8.71 8.98 4.61
N LEU A 75 -9.46 8.21 3.84
CA LEU A 75 -9.01 6.94 3.28
C LEU A 75 -8.62 7.12 1.83
N ILE A 76 -7.40 6.72 1.49
CA ILE A 76 -6.90 6.72 0.13
C ILE A 76 -6.92 5.29 -0.40
N ASP A 77 -7.70 5.05 -1.43
CA ASP A 77 -7.73 3.78 -2.13
C ASP A 77 -6.75 3.80 -3.28
N LEU A 78 -5.90 2.78 -3.33
CA LEU A 78 -4.96 2.54 -4.41
C LEU A 78 -5.43 1.34 -5.23
N PRO A 79 -4.99 1.25 -6.51
CA PRO A 79 -5.39 0.12 -7.35
C PRO A 79 -4.95 -1.22 -6.76
N ASP A 80 -5.74 -2.25 -7.03
CA ASP A 80 -5.38 -3.61 -6.64
C ASP A 80 -4.07 -4.02 -7.30
N ILE A 81 -3.27 -4.78 -6.56
CA ILE A 81 -2.01 -5.32 -7.06
C ILE A 81 -2.22 -6.77 -7.46
N GLU A 82 -1.80 -7.11 -8.67
CA GLU A 82 -1.82 -8.48 -9.17
C GLU A 82 -0.40 -9.00 -9.32
N LEU A 83 -0.09 -10.11 -8.69
CA LEU A 83 1.23 -10.74 -8.73
C LEU A 83 1.14 -12.18 -9.24
N ASP A 84 2.26 -12.70 -9.77
CA ASP A 84 2.32 -14.03 -10.35
C ASP A 84 2.70 -15.11 -9.34
N ASN A 85 3.30 -14.72 -8.20
CA ASN A 85 3.76 -15.71 -7.23
C ASN A 85 3.74 -15.16 -5.81
N VAL A 86 3.72 -16.07 -4.84
CA VAL A 86 3.65 -15.76 -3.41
C VAL A 86 4.94 -15.12 -2.91
N ALA A 87 6.10 -15.50 -3.46
CA ALA A 87 7.38 -14.94 -3.04
C ALA A 87 7.43 -13.42 -3.28
N SER A 88 6.96 -12.95 -4.43
CA SER A 88 6.87 -11.52 -4.73
C SER A 88 5.92 -10.80 -3.77
N ALA A 89 4.81 -11.44 -3.40
CA ALA A 89 3.86 -10.88 -2.45
C ALA A 89 4.46 -10.75 -1.04
N HIS A 90 5.21 -11.76 -0.60
CA HIS A 90 5.90 -11.71 0.69
C HIS A 90 6.98 -10.61 0.73
N GLN A 91 7.72 -10.42 -0.35
CA GLN A 91 8.70 -9.34 -0.47
C GLN A 91 8.02 -7.97 -0.39
N LEU A 92 6.90 -7.82 -1.08
CA LEU A 92 6.12 -6.59 -1.05
C LEU A 92 5.59 -6.29 0.36
N PHE A 93 5.03 -7.29 1.03
CA PHE A 93 4.51 -7.14 2.39
C PHE A 93 5.62 -6.75 3.37
N ALA A 94 6.78 -7.39 3.29
CA ALA A 94 7.92 -7.06 4.14
C ALA A 94 8.38 -5.60 3.92
N HIS A 95 8.41 -5.14 2.68
CA HIS A 95 8.77 -3.77 2.33
C HIS A 95 7.80 -2.76 2.97
N PHE A 96 6.50 -3.01 2.87
CA PHE A 96 5.50 -2.11 3.47
C PHE A 96 5.53 -2.13 5.00
N ARG A 97 5.72 -3.31 5.61
CA ARG A 97 5.79 -3.43 7.07
C ARG A 97 7.01 -2.74 7.65
N THR A 98 8.18 -3.05 7.12
CA THR A 98 9.45 -2.57 7.68
C THR A 98 9.81 -1.17 7.20
N GLY A 99 9.47 -0.83 5.96
CA GLY A 99 9.84 0.45 5.37
C GLY A 99 8.86 1.58 5.70
N PHE A 100 7.59 1.27 5.87
CA PHE A 100 6.53 2.29 6.02
C PHE A 100 5.68 2.12 7.28
N GLY A 101 5.94 1.08 8.07
CA GLY A 101 5.18 0.83 9.30
C GLY A 101 3.72 0.46 9.05
N LEU A 102 3.39 -0.02 7.86
CA LEU A 102 2.04 -0.43 7.51
C LEU A 102 1.74 -1.84 8.01
N HIS A 103 0.46 -2.15 8.11
CA HIS A 103 -0.01 -3.50 8.35
C HIS A 103 -0.15 -4.22 7.00
N ALA A 104 0.30 -5.45 6.95
CA ALA A 104 0.14 -6.29 5.76
C ALA A 104 -0.39 -7.64 6.22
N ASP A 105 -1.68 -7.84 6.05
CA ASP A 105 -2.39 -9.02 6.53
C ASP A 105 -2.55 -10.02 5.39
N GLU A 106 -1.93 -11.18 5.55
CA GLU A 106 -2.07 -12.29 4.62
C GLU A 106 -3.32 -13.08 4.98
N TRP A 107 -4.20 -13.29 4.01
CA TRP A 107 -5.41 -14.06 4.24
C TRP A 107 -5.16 -15.55 4.01
N GLU A 108 -5.70 -16.36 4.92
CA GLU A 108 -5.68 -17.79 4.73
C GLU A 108 -6.68 -18.16 3.64
N ASN A 109 -6.17 -18.86 2.63
CA ASN A 109 -7.03 -19.49 1.63
C ASN A 109 -7.50 -20.81 2.22
N GLY A 110 -8.69 -20.75 2.79
CA GLY A 110 -9.34 -21.94 3.30
C GLY A 110 -9.71 -22.94 2.21
#